data_80f2bfc22da0f1e3ce18f07fd9900701
#
_entry.id   80f2bfc22da0f1e3ce18f07fd9900701
#
_cell.length_a   1.000
_cell.length_b   1.000
_cell.length_c   1.000
_cell.angle_alpha   90.00
_cell.angle_beta   90.00
_cell.angle_gamma   90.00
#
_symmetry.space_group_name_H-M   'P 1'
#
loop_
_entity.id
_entity.type
_entity.pdbx_description
1 polymer ?
#
loop_
_entity_poly.entity_id
_entity_poly.type
_entity_poly.pdbx_seq_one_letter_code
_entity_poly.pdbx_strand_id
1 'polypeptide(L)'
;MAQSEDPDDFIAPAANRVRAGTLLLANTDLLEPTFRRSVIYVVEHNDGGTLGVVLNRPSETAVHNVLPQWSDLTTKPKTMFIGGPVKRDAALCLGSLRIGVDPEGLPGLRHIAGRIVMVDLDADPDLIAKAVEGVRIFAGYSGWTIGQLEGEIERDDWIVLSALPSDVLVQPRVDLWSRVLRRQPLPMSILATHPIDVSRN
;
A
#
# COMPACT_ATOMS: atom_id res chain seq x y z
N MET A 1 -34.60 -21.94 -30.70
CA MET A 1 -33.38 -22.34 -30.02
C MET A 1 -32.87 -21.12 -29.25
N ALA A 2 -33.29 -20.97 -28.01
CA ALA A 2 -32.86 -19.88 -27.14
C ALA A 2 -31.53 -20.27 -26.50
N GLN A 3 -30.48 -19.45 -26.69
CA GLN A 3 -29.24 -19.60 -25.99
C GLN A 3 -29.48 -19.15 -24.54
N SER A 4 -29.23 -20.03 -23.60
CA SER A 4 -29.20 -19.70 -22.18
C SER A 4 -27.97 -18.87 -21.91
N GLU A 5 -28.16 -17.58 -21.63
CA GLU A 5 -27.13 -16.74 -21.04
C GLU A 5 -26.87 -17.26 -19.61
N ASP A 6 -25.64 -17.61 -19.35
CA ASP A 6 -25.14 -18.07 -18.07
C ASP A 6 -25.14 -16.86 -17.11
N PRO A 7 -25.82 -16.90 -15.93
CA PRO A 7 -25.93 -15.76 -15.04
C PRO A 7 -24.64 -15.47 -14.22
N ASP A 8 -23.57 -16.23 -14.43
CA ASP A 8 -22.33 -16.11 -13.65
C ASP A 8 -21.24 -15.23 -14.25
N ASP A 9 -21.50 -14.52 -15.37
CA ASP A 9 -20.55 -13.58 -15.94
C ASP A 9 -20.68 -12.17 -15.32
N PHE A 10 -20.81 -12.08 -13.98
CA PHE A 10 -20.64 -10.83 -13.28
C PHE A 10 -19.14 -10.52 -13.17
N ILE A 11 -18.54 -10.06 -14.28
CA ILE A 11 -17.19 -9.51 -14.27
C ILE A 11 -17.21 -8.33 -13.31
N ALA A 12 -16.66 -8.52 -12.09
CA ALA A 12 -16.44 -7.43 -11.17
C ALA A 12 -15.76 -6.27 -11.91
N PRO A 13 -16.21 -5.02 -11.73
CA PRO A 13 -15.61 -3.89 -12.41
C PRO A 13 -14.09 -3.91 -12.20
N ALA A 14 -13.31 -3.61 -13.24
CA ALA A 14 -11.84 -3.72 -13.26
C ALA A 14 -11.13 -3.00 -12.09
N ALA A 15 -11.84 -2.12 -11.38
CA ALA A 15 -11.39 -1.43 -10.17
C ALA A 15 -11.21 -2.36 -8.96
N ASN A 16 -11.84 -3.53 -8.93
CA ASN A 16 -11.84 -4.44 -7.76
C ASN A 16 -10.88 -5.64 -7.90
N ARG A 17 -10.05 -5.67 -8.95
CA ARG A 17 -9.04 -6.72 -9.08
C ARG A 17 -7.74 -6.32 -8.38
N VAL A 18 -7.19 -7.24 -7.59
CA VAL A 18 -5.86 -7.10 -7.02
C VAL A 18 -4.82 -7.05 -8.13
N ARG A 19 -3.95 -6.06 -8.07
CA ARG A 19 -2.78 -5.91 -8.94
C ARG A 19 -1.75 -5.02 -8.23
N ALA A 20 -0.53 -5.00 -8.72
CA ALA A 20 0.45 -4.02 -8.26
C ALA A 20 -0.13 -2.59 -8.39
N GLY A 21 -0.01 -1.79 -7.35
CA GLY A 21 -0.54 -0.44 -7.29
C GLY A 21 -1.97 -0.30 -6.76
N THR A 22 -2.62 -1.38 -6.32
CA THR A 22 -3.92 -1.29 -5.60
C THR A 22 -3.71 -1.18 -4.09
N LEU A 23 -4.77 -0.73 -3.40
CA LEU A 23 -4.85 -0.75 -1.94
C LEU A 23 -5.70 -1.92 -1.46
N LEU A 24 -5.24 -2.54 -0.38
CA LEU A 24 -6.06 -3.44 0.43
C LEU A 24 -6.36 -2.70 1.74
N LEU A 25 -7.62 -2.39 1.98
CA LEU A 25 -8.07 -1.83 3.24
C LEU A 25 -8.63 -2.94 4.13
N ALA A 26 -8.13 -3.00 5.36
CA ALA A 26 -8.74 -3.86 6.37
C ALA A 26 -10.23 -3.50 6.55
N ASN A 27 -11.13 -4.47 6.41
CA ASN A 27 -12.54 -4.23 6.67
C ASN A 27 -12.78 -4.00 8.17
N THR A 28 -13.94 -3.47 8.53
CA THR A 28 -14.32 -3.13 9.91
C THR A 28 -14.27 -4.33 10.85
N ASP A 29 -14.54 -5.51 10.33
CA ASP A 29 -14.59 -6.76 11.09
C ASP A 29 -13.24 -7.47 11.19
N LEU A 30 -12.22 -7.01 10.47
CA LEU A 30 -10.85 -7.51 10.63
C LEU A 30 -10.21 -6.89 11.88
N LEU A 31 -10.39 -7.57 13.02
CA LEU A 31 -9.95 -7.09 14.34
C LEU A 31 -8.55 -7.59 14.74
N GLU A 32 -7.91 -8.38 13.92
CA GLU A 32 -6.55 -8.88 14.18
C GLU A 32 -5.60 -7.68 14.36
N PRO A 33 -4.85 -7.60 15.48
CA PRO A 33 -4.10 -6.39 15.85
C PRO A 33 -3.08 -5.93 14.81
N THR A 34 -2.48 -6.87 14.09
CA THR A 34 -1.47 -6.56 13.06
C THR A 34 -2.08 -5.80 11.88
N PHE A 35 -3.33 -6.10 11.53
CA PHE A 35 -3.96 -5.58 10.32
C PHE A 35 -5.19 -4.69 10.56
N ARG A 36 -5.70 -4.61 11.78
CA ARG A 36 -6.84 -3.74 12.09
C ARG A 36 -6.63 -2.33 11.57
N ARG A 37 -7.57 -1.82 10.75
CA ARG A 37 -7.51 -0.49 10.11
C ARG A 37 -6.24 -0.24 9.30
N SER A 38 -5.58 -1.29 8.84
CA SER A 38 -4.43 -1.13 7.96
C SER A 38 -4.85 -0.74 6.55
N VAL A 39 -3.96 -0.02 5.89
CA VAL A 39 -4.00 0.27 4.47
C VAL A 39 -2.72 -0.28 3.87
N ILE A 40 -2.85 -1.30 3.04
CA ILE A 40 -1.72 -1.97 2.41
C ILE A 40 -1.64 -1.56 0.94
N TYR A 41 -0.46 -1.16 0.50
CA TYR A 41 -0.18 -0.93 -0.91
C TYR A 41 0.40 -2.21 -1.51
N VAL A 42 -0.24 -2.73 -2.54
CA VAL A 42 0.22 -3.93 -3.25
C VAL A 42 1.41 -3.55 -4.13
N VAL A 43 2.57 -4.08 -3.79
CA VAL A 43 3.83 -3.85 -4.53
C VAL A 43 3.97 -4.82 -5.68
N GLU A 44 3.55 -6.06 -5.46
CA GLU A 44 3.67 -7.15 -6.42
C GLU A 44 2.50 -8.12 -6.25
N HIS A 45 1.95 -8.57 -7.38
CA HIS A 45 0.90 -9.59 -7.44
C HIS A 45 1.10 -10.40 -8.71
N ASN A 46 1.40 -11.67 -8.57
CA ASN A 46 1.68 -12.60 -9.67
C ASN A 46 1.38 -14.04 -9.26
N ASP A 47 1.71 -14.99 -10.12
CA ASP A 47 1.51 -16.43 -9.89
C ASP A 47 2.30 -16.99 -8.69
N GLY A 48 3.22 -16.23 -8.12
CA GLY A 48 3.96 -16.59 -6.90
C GLY A 48 3.27 -16.10 -5.60
N GLY A 49 2.23 -15.29 -5.72
CA GLY A 49 1.51 -14.70 -4.59
C GLY A 49 1.48 -13.17 -4.62
N THR A 50 1.21 -12.57 -3.47
CA THR A 50 1.07 -11.12 -3.31
C THR A 50 2.02 -10.60 -2.25
N LEU A 51 2.66 -9.47 -2.53
CA LEU A 51 3.50 -8.72 -1.59
C LEU A 51 2.98 -7.29 -1.50
N GLY A 52 2.84 -6.78 -0.28
CA GLY A 52 2.44 -5.41 -0.02
C GLY A 52 3.09 -4.83 1.23
N VAL A 53 2.94 -3.53 1.42
CA VAL A 53 3.44 -2.82 2.60
C VAL A 53 2.33 -2.02 3.25
N VAL A 54 2.26 -2.08 4.58
CA VAL A 54 1.32 -1.28 5.38
C VAL A 54 1.76 0.18 5.37
N LEU A 55 0.91 1.07 4.87
CA LEU A 55 1.23 2.48 4.68
C LEU A 55 1.06 3.33 5.94
N ASN A 56 0.27 2.89 6.91
CA ASN A 56 -0.17 3.69 8.05
C ASN A 56 0.30 3.17 9.42
N ARG A 57 1.50 2.59 9.46
CA ARG A 57 2.16 2.11 10.69
C ARG A 57 3.55 2.75 10.83
N PRO A 58 3.67 4.03 11.22
CA PRO A 58 4.96 4.61 11.53
C PRO A 58 5.56 3.93 12.78
N SER A 59 6.87 3.74 12.78
CA SER A 59 7.62 3.29 13.95
C SER A 59 8.28 4.48 14.67
N GLU A 60 8.86 4.21 15.83
CA GLU A 60 9.67 5.19 16.55
C GLU A 60 11.12 5.26 16.04
N THR A 61 11.52 4.37 15.15
CA THR A 61 12.88 4.30 14.61
C THR A 61 13.07 5.35 13.53
N ALA A 62 13.93 6.33 13.79
CA ALA A 62 14.27 7.34 12.79
C ALA A 62 15.08 6.71 11.65
N VAL A 63 14.79 7.10 10.40
CA VAL A 63 15.55 6.65 9.23
C VAL A 63 17.03 7.01 9.36
N HIS A 64 17.32 8.19 9.91
CA HIS A 64 18.70 8.65 10.14
C HIS A 64 19.55 7.65 10.97
N ASN A 65 18.93 6.92 11.89
CA ASN A 65 19.67 5.98 12.74
C ASN A 65 20.00 4.65 12.05
N VAL A 66 19.30 4.30 10.97
CA VAL A 66 19.43 3.01 10.26
C VAL A 66 20.03 3.21 8.87
N LEU A 67 19.56 4.20 8.15
CA LEU A 67 19.92 4.52 6.77
C LEU A 67 20.14 6.03 6.63
N PRO A 68 21.17 6.58 7.25
CA PRO A 68 21.38 8.06 7.33
C PRO A 68 21.44 8.72 5.98
N GLN A 69 21.99 8.07 4.96
CA GLN A 69 22.10 8.59 3.59
C GLN A 69 20.72 8.81 2.91
N TRP A 70 19.67 8.18 3.40
CA TRP A 70 18.30 8.32 2.87
C TRP A 70 17.45 9.32 3.65
N SER A 71 17.95 9.84 4.77
CA SER A 71 17.18 10.67 5.69
C SER A 71 16.63 11.95 5.04
N ASP A 72 17.41 12.59 4.17
CA ASP A 72 16.99 13.86 3.55
C ASP A 72 15.88 13.65 2.53
N LEU A 73 15.93 12.55 1.79
CA LEU A 73 14.92 12.20 0.79
C LEU A 73 13.67 11.60 1.40
N THR A 74 13.74 11.11 2.66
CA THR A 74 12.60 10.52 3.36
C THR A 74 11.53 11.57 3.67
N THR A 75 10.30 11.29 3.23
CA THR A 75 9.12 12.11 3.53
C THR A 75 8.76 12.04 5.01
N LYS A 76 8.30 13.16 5.58
CA LYS A 76 7.83 13.22 6.97
C LYS A 76 6.66 12.27 7.25
N PRO A 77 6.67 11.60 8.43
CA PRO A 77 7.71 11.59 9.43
C PRO A 77 8.93 10.83 8.91
N LYS A 78 10.12 11.33 9.22
CA LYS A 78 11.39 10.72 8.80
C LYS A 78 11.73 9.48 9.65
N THR A 79 10.74 8.58 9.79
CA THR A 79 10.86 7.31 10.53
C THR A 79 10.68 6.13 9.58
N MET A 80 11.19 4.99 10.00
CA MET A 80 10.84 3.71 9.38
C MET A 80 9.36 3.42 9.60
N PHE A 81 8.68 2.87 8.60
CA PHE A 81 7.33 2.34 8.75
C PHE A 81 7.39 0.82 8.90
N ILE A 82 6.42 0.24 9.61
CA ILE A 82 6.30 -1.22 9.71
C ILE A 82 5.44 -1.68 8.54
N GLY A 83 6.08 -2.26 7.53
CA GLY A 83 5.41 -2.70 6.30
C GLY A 83 4.64 -4.01 6.44
N GLY A 84 4.90 -4.78 7.48
CA GLY A 84 4.23 -6.04 7.77
C GLY A 84 5.03 -6.97 8.67
N PRO A 85 4.49 -8.17 8.94
CA PRO A 85 5.10 -9.12 9.88
C PRO A 85 6.24 -9.94 9.28
N VAL A 86 6.38 -9.96 7.95
CA VAL A 86 7.35 -10.81 7.25
C VAL A 86 8.69 -10.09 7.10
N LYS A 87 9.80 -10.77 7.42
CA LYS A 87 11.18 -10.27 7.28
C LYS A 87 11.37 -8.84 7.80
N ARG A 88 11.11 -8.61 9.08
CA ARG A 88 11.19 -7.29 9.72
C ARG A 88 12.61 -6.70 9.74
N ASP A 89 13.61 -7.49 9.46
CA ASP A 89 15.02 -7.13 9.28
C ASP A 89 15.36 -6.70 7.85
N ALA A 90 14.44 -6.88 6.91
CA ALA A 90 14.58 -6.38 5.54
C ALA A 90 13.87 -5.04 5.37
N ALA A 91 14.46 -4.16 4.57
CA ALA A 91 13.88 -2.86 4.24
C ALA A 91 13.39 -2.84 2.79
N LEU A 92 12.19 -2.29 2.59
CA LEU A 92 11.64 -1.93 1.28
C LEU A 92 11.49 -0.42 1.20
N CYS A 93 11.76 0.16 0.04
CA CYS A 93 11.66 1.60 -0.18
C CYS A 93 10.73 1.90 -1.34
N LEU A 94 9.71 2.71 -1.11
CA LEU A 94 8.82 3.23 -2.14
C LEU A 94 9.09 4.72 -2.35
N GLY A 95 9.10 5.15 -3.61
CA GLY A 95 9.22 6.54 -4.00
C GLY A 95 8.07 7.00 -4.88
N SER A 96 7.83 8.30 -4.89
CA SER A 96 6.92 8.93 -5.84
C SER A 96 7.72 9.73 -6.86
N LEU A 97 7.61 9.39 -8.13
CA LEU A 97 8.28 10.10 -9.21
C LEU A 97 7.80 11.55 -9.29
N ARG A 98 8.70 12.45 -9.66
CA ARG A 98 8.36 13.82 -10.03
C ARG A 98 7.45 13.81 -11.26
N ILE A 99 6.62 14.83 -11.37
CA ILE A 99 5.72 14.99 -12.54
C ILE A 99 6.57 15.09 -13.81
N GLY A 100 6.21 14.30 -14.82
CA GLY A 100 6.88 14.30 -16.12
C GLY A 100 8.12 13.41 -16.22
N VAL A 101 8.50 12.72 -15.14
CA VAL A 101 9.60 11.75 -15.17
C VAL A 101 9.05 10.41 -15.66
N ASP A 102 9.68 9.86 -16.69
CA ASP A 102 9.42 8.52 -17.18
C ASP A 102 10.09 7.49 -16.26
N PRO A 103 9.36 6.51 -15.72
CA PRO A 103 9.95 5.49 -14.86
C PRO A 103 10.85 4.49 -15.59
N GLU A 104 10.74 4.39 -16.91
CA GLU A 104 11.48 3.38 -17.67
C GLU A 104 12.98 3.70 -17.76
N GLY A 105 13.79 2.67 -17.50
CA GLY A 105 15.25 2.75 -17.67
C GLY A 105 16.02 3.57 -16.64
N LEU A 106 15.38 4.01 -15.55
CA LEU A 106 16.08 4.74 -14.48
C LEU A 106 16.80 3.76 -13.54
N PRO A 107 18.14 3.86 -13.42
CA PRO A 107 18.91 3.01 -12.52
C PRO A 107 18.45 3.13 -11.07
N GLY A 108 18.32 2.00 -10.38
CA GLY A 108 17.90 1.97 -8.98
C GLY A 108 16.40 2.18 -8.76
N LEU A 109 15.59 2.28 -9.81
CA LEU A 109 14.15 2.41 -9.74
C LEU A 109 13.47 1.29 -10.52
N ARG A 110 12.44 0.68 -9.92
CA ARG A 110 11.55 -0.29 -10.56
C ARG A 110 10.12 0.25 -10.52
N HIS A 111 9.53 0.45 -11.67
CA HIS A 111 8.15 0.92 -11.77
C HIS A 111 7.17 -0.07 -11.16
N ILE A 112 6.20 0.42 -10.39
CA ILE A 112 5.10 -0.38 -9.84
C ILE A 112 3.79 0.01 -10.52
N ALA A 113 3.33 1.22 -10.31
CA ALA A 113 2.11 1.74 -10.93
C ALA A 113 2.05 3.27 -10.85
N GLY A 114 1.56 3.93 -11.88
CA GLY A 114 1.44 5.38 -11.93
C GLY A 114 2.79 6.06 -11.67
N ARG A 115 2.89 6.90 -10.63
CA ARG A 115 4.15 7.52 -10.23
C ARG A 115 4.88 6.79 -9.11
N ILE A 116 4.40 5.64 -8.67
CA ILE A 116 5.03 4.88 -7.59
C ILE A 116 6.05 3.90 -8.14
N VAL A 117 7.22 3.96 -7.56
CA VAL A 117 8.38 3.12 -7.87
C VAL A 117 8.91 2.45 -6.61
N MET A 118 9.47 1.26 -6.77
CA MET A 118 10.37 0.69 -5.78
C MET A 118 11.76 1.27 -5.97
N VAL A 119 12.38 1.66 -4.88
CA VAL A 119 13.71 2.27 -4.85
C VAL A 119 14.71 1.26 -4.29
N ASP A 120 15.79 1.04 -5.03
CA ASP A 120 16.92 0.26 -4.55
C ASP A 120 17.71 1.09 -3.50
N LEU A 121 17.78 0.58 -2.28
CA LEU A 121 18.47 1.24 -1.18
C LEU A 121 20.01 1.19 -1.30
N ASP A 122 20.55 0.37 -2.19
CA ASP A 122 21.97 0.34 -2.54
C ASP A 122 22.32 1.36 -3.62
N ALA A 123 21.32 2.01 -4.24
CA ALA A 123 21.54 3.09 -5.21
C ALA A 123 22.01 4.38 -4.52
N ASP A 124 22.62 5.28 -5.32
CA ASP A 124 23.02 6.61 -4.85
C ASP A 124 21.77 7.49 -4.61
N PRO A 125 21.53 7.94 -3.36
CA PRO A 125 20.37 8.79 -3.04
C PRO A 125 20.35 10.11 -3.83
N ASP A 126 21.51 10.67 -4.18
CA ASP A 126 21.58 11.93 -4.95
C ASP A 126 21.10 11.75 -6.39
N LEU A 127 21.30 10.56 -6.96
CA LEU A 127 20.75 10.24 -8.27
C LEU A 127 19.24 10.02 -8.19
N ILE A 128 18.79 9.28 -7.19
CA ILE A 128 17.36 9.03 -6.96
C ILE A 128 16.59 10.33 -6.70
N ALA A 129 17.15 11.26 -5.94
CA ALA A 129 16.55 12.56 -5.62
C ALA A 129 16.20 13.40 -6.85
N LYS A 130 16.88 13.18 -7.98
CA LYS A 130 16.56 13.86 -9.23
C LYS A 130 15.25 13.39 -9.85
N ALA A 131 14.89 12.13 -9.61
CA ALA A 131 13.73 11.48 -10.21
C ALA A 131 12.50 11.47 -9.29
N VAL A 132 12.68 11.44 -7.96
CA VAL A 132 11.58 11.30 -7.01
C VAL A 132 11.33 12.57 -6.18
N GLU A 133 10.08 12.76 -5.75
CA GLU A 133 9.69 13.85 -4.84
C GLU A 133 10.06 13.53 -3.39
N GLY A 134 10.09 12.25 -3.07
CA GLY A 134 10.40 11.72 -1.75
C GLY A 134 10.23 10.22 -1.70
N VAL A 135 10.72 9.63 -0.61
CA VAL A 135 10.64 8.19 -0.37
C VAL A 135 10.03 7.88 0.99
N ARG A 136 9.55 6.66 1.14
CA ARG A 136 9.16 6.05 2.42
C ARG A 136 9.78 4.66 2.53
N ILE A 137 10.37 4.37 3.70
CA ILE A 137 11.10 3.14 3.95
C ILE A 137 10.33 2.30 4.96
N PHE A 138 10.14 1.04 4.63
CA PHE A 138 9.35 0.08 5.38
C PHE A 138 10.26 -1.03 5.92
N ALA A 139 10.13 -1.36 7.19
CA ALA A 139 10.70 -2.55 7.80
C ALA A 139 9.71 -3.71 7.65
N GLY A 140 10.11 -4.76 6.95
CA GLY A 140 9.26 -5.89 6.64
C GLY A 140 8.16 -5.59 5.62
N TYR A 141 7.38 -6.62 5.34
CA TYR A 141 6.28 -6.57 4.40
C TYR A 141 5.13 -7.51 4.80
N SER A 142 4.00 -7.38 4.13
CA SER A 142 2.86 -8.30 4.21
C SER A 142 2.88 -9.19 2.97
N GLY A 143 2.74 -10.50 3.15
CA GLY A 143 2.82 -11.48 2.08
C GLY A 143 1.67 -12.47 2.14
N TRP A 144 1.17 -12.85 0.96
CA TRP A 144 0.14 -13.86 0.77
C TRP A 144 0.64 -14.89 -0.24
N THR A 145 0.44 -16.15 0.08
CA THR A 145 0.65 -17.24 -0.88
C THR A 145 -0.45 -17.25 -1.94
N ILE A 146 -0.25 -18.03 -2.99
CA ILE A 146 -1.23 -18.20 -4.08
C ILE A 146 -2.61 -18.59 -3.50
N GLY A 147 -3.66 -17.84 -3.88
CA GLY A 147 -5.04 -18.09 -3.45
C GLY A 147 -5.37 -17.66 -2.01
N GLN A 148 -4.38 -17.32 -1.19
CA GLN A 148 -4.61 -16.89 0.19
C GLN A 148 -5.34 -15.54 0.24
N LEU A 149 -4.85 -14.54 -0.50
CA LEU A 149 -5.45 -13.20 -0.52
C LEU A 149 -6.87 -13.24 -1.10
N GLU A 150 -7.08 -14.01 -2.16
CA GLU A 150 -8.39 -14.20 -2.78
C GLU A 150 -9.40 -14.78 -1.78
N GLY A 151 -8.99 -15.80 -1.02
CA GLY A 151 -9.83 -16.38 0.05
C GLY A 151 -10.11 -15.40 1.20
N GLU A 152 -9.19 -14.51 1.53
CA GLU A 152 -9.39 -13.45 2.51
C GLU A 152 -10.34 -12.35 2.00
N ILE A 153 -10.28 -12.02 0.70
CA ILE A 153 -11.21 -11.10 0.06
C ILE A 153 -12.61 -11.69 -0.01
N GLU A 154 -12.75 -12.98 -0.35
CA GLU A 154 -14.04 -13.69 -0.37
C GLU A 154 -14.71 -13.73 1.02
N ARG A 155 -13.94 -13.68 2.10
CA ARG A 155 -14.44 -13.56 3.47
C ARG A 155 -14.68 -12.13 3.93
N ASP A 156 -14.56 -11.15 3.04
CA ASP A 156 -14.67 -9.72 3.34
C ASP A 156 -13.62 -9.19 4.33
N ASP A 157 -12.45 -9.83 4.47
CA ASP A 157 -11.37 -9.33 5.31
C ASP A 157 -10.76 -8.04 4.72
N TRP A 158 -10.70 -7.95 3.38
CA TRP A 158 -10.07 -6.85 2.64
C TRP A 158 -11.01 -6.21 1.63
N ILE A 159 -10.97 -4.87 1.59
CA ILE A 159 -11.60 -4.07 0.54
C ILE A 159 -10.51 -3.67 -0.46
N VAL A 160 -10.68 -4.03 -1.74
CA VAL A 160 -9.73 -3.69 -2.82
C VAL A 160 -10.11 -2.36 -3.44
N LEU A 161 -9.20 -1.38 -3.40
CA LEU A 161 -9.44 -0.01 -3.88
C LEU A 161 -8.27 0.51 -4.73
N SER A 162 -8.52 1.55 -5.51
CA SER A 162 -7.48 2.25 -6.25
C SER A 162 -6.64 3.14 -5.34
N ALA A 163 -5.30 3.09 -5.51
CA ALA A 163 -4.37 3.96 -4.83
C ALA A 163 -4.22 5.31 -5.54
N LEU A 164 -3.95 6.35 -4.75
CA LEU A 164 -3.37 7.61 -5.23
C LEU A 164 -1.89 7.67 -4.82
N PRO A 165 -1.01 8.32 -5.60
CA PRO A 165 0.39 8.49 -5.21
C PRO A 165 0.56 9.13 -3.83
N SER A 166 -0.34 10.06 -3.48
CA SER A 166 -0.37 10.72 -2.17
C SER A 166 -0.72 9.81 -0.99
N ASP A 167 -1.22 8.59 -1.23
CA ASP A 167 -1.49 7.63 -0.16
C ASP A 167 -0.20 7.00 0.36
N VAL A 168 0.76 6.76 -0.54
CA VAL A 168 2.06 6.12 -0.19
C VAL A 168 2.92 7.03 0.68
N LEU A 169 2.91 8.35 0.40
CA LEU A 169 3.67 9.36 1.13
C LEU A 169 2.81 10.19 2.09
N VAL A 170 1.75 9.60 2.64
CA VAL A 170 0.80 10.30 3.51
C VAL A 170 1.45 10.92 4.74
N GLN A 171 0.99 12.10 5.14
CA GLN A 171 1.45 12.79 6.35
C GLN A 171 0.98 12.08 7.63
N PRO A 172 1.75 12.14 8.73
CA PRO A 172 1.55 11.30 9.91
C PRO A 172 0.26 11.57 10.68
N ARG A 173 -0.35 12.74 10.53
CA ARG A 173 -1.58 13.14 11.23
C ARG A 173 -2.86 12.80 10.47
N VAL A 174 -2.72 12.14 9.32
CA VAL A 174 -3.87 11.75 8.49
C VAL A 174 -4.26 10.33 8.85
N ASP A 175 -5.50 10.12 9.25
CA ASP A 175 -6.10 8.79 9.29
C ASP A 175 -6.31 8.32 7.85
N LEU A 176 -5.31 7.60 7.31
CA LEU A 176 -5.30 7.16 5.93
C LEU A 176 -6.47 6.22 5.61
N TRP A 177 -6.81 5.32 6.54
CA TRP A 177 -7.92 4.39 6.37
C TRP A 177 -9.25 5.13 6.13
N SER A 178 -9.60 6.06 7.03
CA SER A 178 -10.80 6.88 6.87
C SER A 178 -10.73 7.79 5.63
N ARG A 179 -9.54 8.33 5.30
CA ARG A 179 -9.35 9.17 4.12
C ARG A 179 -9.63 8.41 2.82
N VAL A 180 -9.14 7.20 2.71
CA VAL A 180 -9.34 6.36 1.52
C VAL A 180 -10.83 6.01 1.37
N LEU A 181 -11.52 5.66 2.45
CA LEU A 181 -12.95 5.35 2.43
C LEU A 181 -13.81 6.57 2.08
N ARG A 182 -13.54 7.75 2.66
CA ARG A 182 -14.34 8.96 2.39
C ARG A 182 -14.37 9.38 0.93
N ARG A 183 -13.40 9.00 0.13
CA ARG A 183 -13.36 9.30 -1.31
C ARG A 183 -14.10 8.26 -2.15
N GLN A 184 -14.64 7.21 -1.53
CA GLN A 184 -15.40 6.20 -2.24
C GLN A 184 -16.88 6.61 -2.37
N PRO A 185 -17.62 6.10 -3.38
CA PRO A 185 -19.05 6.31 -3.47
C PRO A 185 -19.80 5.64 -2.29
N LEU A 186 -21.05 6.08 -2.07
CA LEU A 186 -21.95 5.40 -1.14
C LEU A 186 -22.24 3.97 -1.61
N PRO A 187 -22.41 3.02 -0.70
CA PRO A 187 -22.42 3.14 0.77
C PRO A 187 -21.03 3.06 1.42
N MET A 188 -19.96 2.78 0.67
CA MET A 188 -18.64 2.48 1.21
C MET A 188 -18.05 3.64 2.04
N SER A 189 -18.28 4.90 1.64
CA SER A 189 -17.80 6.07 2.38
C SER A 189 -18.34 6.18 3.80
N ILE A 190 -19.48 5.52 4.11
CA ILE A 190 -20.05 5.48 5.47
C ILE A 190 -19.14 4.70 6.42
N LEU A 191 -18.41 3.70 5.94
CA LEU A 191 -17.47 2.93 6.76
C LEU A 191 -16.37 3.81 7.39
N ALA A 192 -16.07 4.96 6.78
CA ALA A 192 -15.10 5.91 7.33
C ALA A 192 -15.52 6.49 8.71
N THR A 193 -16.77 6.37 9.09
CA THR A 193 -17.30 6.81 10.39
C THR A 193 -17.16 5.77 11.49
N HIS A 194 -16.71 4.54 11.13
CA HIS A 194 -16.54 3.47 12.10
C HIS A 194 -15.50 3.86 13.16
N PRO A 195 -15.83 3.75 14.48
CA PRO A 195 -14.95 4.19 15.55
C PRO A 195 -13.63 3.42 15.58
N ILE A 196 -12.56 4.10 16.01
CA ILE A 196 -11.24 3.51 16.16
C ILE A 196 -11.25 2.47 17.28
N ASP A 197 -12.06 2.69 18.30
CA ASP A 197 -12.16 1.85 19.49
C ASP A 197 -13.59 1.37 19.67
N VAL A 198 -13.83 0.07 19.41
CA VAL A 198 -15.16 -0.57 19.55
C VAL A 198 -15.51 -0.82 21.03
N SER A 199 -14.51 -0.71 21.93
CA SER A 199 -14.68 -0.95 23.36
C SER A 199 -15.23 0.26 24.14
N ARG A 200 -15.52 1.38 23.47
CA ARG A 200 -16.02 2.62 24.06
C ARG A 200 -17.51 2.90 23.80
N ASN A 201 -18.30 1.87 23.51
CA ASN A 201 -19.77 1.96 23.55
C ASN A 201 -20.33 1.20 24.74
#